data_8da41f91849a592e4047e41e2498657c
#
_entry.id   8da41f91849a592e4047e41e2498657c
#
_cell.length_a   1.000
_cell.length_b   1.000
_cell.length_c   1.000
_cell.angle_alpha   90.00
_cell.angle_beta   90.00
_cell.angle_gamma   90.00
#
_symmetry.space_group_name_H-M   'P 1'
#
loop_
_entity.id
_entity.type
_entity.pdbx_description
1 polymer ?
#
loop_
_entity_poly.entity_id
_entity_poly.type
_entity_poly.pdbx_seq_one_letter_code
_entity_poly.pdbx_strand_id
1 'polypeptide(L)'
;MLLQGQGDGRHIYRGRVEELLKLAATRKGLMMDTPVGETLKEVMTFITPLYLTNPEAPDFRPGGCRSLHDITRFAHEVAVKEMFAFDKHQAFSKYFIKRLVTEVAMEWWVLDLEDGFKEEVAGNTVELANIASIPMLALWQGITAVPWEGPPPVDTRGFMSIVMGAATDPNLAAAGGTIFGNQNYFMISKDFCNLTSRLGFHFSTVEALAGEQPFENYIRFAFKGGAADYPRRVRRAKFVAEILEQHHFKVDLKEDSLFARLEGESKDYMLSRLRILGYITIHTRQLDMIMLNEADVQYYADKINADLENLATDA
;
A
#
# COMPACT_ATOMS: atom_id res chain seq x y z
N MET A 1 32.10 9.11 12.98
CA MET A 1 33.11 9.18 11.90
C MET A 1 32.51 10.08 10.82
N LEU A 2 33.09 11.26 10.60
CA LEU A 2 32.62 12.19 9.58
C LEU A 2 33.20 11.77 8.23
N LEU A 3 32.31 11.50 7.25
CA LEU A 3 32.67 11.29 5.86
C LEU A 3 32.31 12.54 5.06
N GLN A 4 33.22 13.04 4.26
CA GLN A 4 33.01 14.21 3.42
C GLN A 4 33.26 13.85 1.96
N GLY A 5 32.32 14.13 1.06
CA GLY A 5 32.37 13.79 -0.34
C GLY A 5 32.52 15.04 -1.22
N GLN A 6 33.22 14.93 -2.33
CA GLN A 6 33.35 15.93 -3.39
C GLN A 6 32.58 15.47 -4.65
N GLY A 7 31.72 16.33 -5.20
CA GLY A 7 30.66 15.99 -6.15
C GLY A 7 31.08 15.22 -7.41
N ASP A 8 32.08 15.61 -8.17
CA ASP A 8 32.39 14.98 -9.47
C ASP A 8 33.52 13.96 -9.46
N GLY A 9 34.28 13.87 -8.36
CA GLY A 9 35.49 13.03 -8.29
C GLY A 9 35.30 11.66 -7.64
N ARG A 10 34.13 11.33 -7.10
CA ARG A 10 33.86 10.11 -6.30
C ARG A 10 34.88 9.81 -5.21
N HIS A 11 35.54 10.86 -4.65
CA HIS A 11 36.50 10.71 -3.59
C HIS A 11 35.82 10.86 -2.23
N ILE A 12 36.08 9.92 -1.34
CA ILE A 12 35.62 9.93 0.05
C ILE A 12 36.83 10.13 0.94
N TYR A 13 36.80 11.19 1.74
CA TYR A 13 37.88 11.52 2.67
C TYR A 13 37.52 11.10 4.10
N ARG A 14 38.49 10.51 4.80
CA ARG A 14 38.33 10.15 6.20
C ARG A 14 38.74 11.34 7.09
N GLY A 15 37.76 11.90 7.80
CA GLY A 15 38.00 13.01 8.72
C GLY A 15 37.46 14.36 8.22
N ARG A 16 37.93 15.45 8.80
CA ARG A 16 37.50 16.82 8.47
C ARG A 16 38.50 17.45 7.51
N VAL A 17 38.05 17.85 6.32
CA VAL A 17 38.88 18.53 5.32
C VAL A 17 38.48 19.99 5.26
N GLU A 18 39.29 20.86 5.84
CA GLU A 18 39.01 22.30 6.01
C GLU A 18 38.78 23.02 4.67
N GLU A 19 39.46 22.62 3.61
CA GLU A 19 39.32 23.20 2.26
C GLU A 19 37.94 22.94 1.69
N LEU A 20 37.40 21.73 1.86
CA LEU A 20 36.05 21.38 1.43
C LEU A 20 34.99 22.09 2.27
N LEU A 21 35.24 22.32 3.54
CA LEU A 21 34.35 23.08 4.41
C LEU A 21 34.27 24.55 4.00
N LYS A 22 35.38 25.15 3.60
CA LYS A 22 35.42 26.55 3.08
C LYS A 22 34.62 26.67 1.79
N LEU A 23 34.73 25.68 0.88
CA LEU A 23 33.94 25.62 -0.37
C LEU A 23 32.44 25.41 -0.11
N ALA A 24 32.08 24.59 0.87
CA ALA A 24 30.68 24.36 1.28
C ALA A 24 30.06 25.60 1.94
N ALA A 25 30.84 26.36 2.73
CA ALA A 25 30.37 27.59 3.37
C ALA A 25 30.03 28.68 2.33
N THR A 26 30.78 28.76 1.23
CA THR A 26 30.56 29.76 0.17
C THR A 26 29.26 29.52 -0.64
N ARG A 27 28.75 28.29 -0.66
CA ARG A 27 27.49 27.97 -1.35
C ARG A 27 26.19 28.25 -0.57
N LYS A 28 26.32 28.60 0.72
CA LYS A 28 25.15 28.80 1.62
C LYS A 28 24.31 30.07 1.34
N GLY A 29 24.81 31.01 0.54
CA GLY A 29 24.19 32.34 0.41
C GLY A 29 23.33 32.54 -0.85
N LEU A 30 23.56 31.79 -1.93
CA LEU A 30 23.09 32.17 -3.26
C LEU A 30 21.55 32.24 -3.44
N MET A 31 20.78 31.48 -2.66
CA MET A 31 19.32 31.47 -2.82
C MET A 31 18.59 32.34 -1.78
N MET A 32 19.18 32.51 -0.61
CA MET A 32 18.53 33.22 0.51
C MET A 32 18.57 34.75 0.38
N ASP A 33 19.49 35.28 -0.43
CA ASP A 33 19.65 36.73 -0.69
C ASP A 33 19.01 37.14 -2.05
N THR A 34 18.15 36.31 -2.60
CA THR A 34 17.37 36.60 -3.80
C THR A 34 15.94 37.01 -3.43
N PRO A 35 15.20 37.73 -4.31
CA PRO A 35 13.78 38.02 -4.09
C PRO A 35 12.94 36.78 -3.81
N VAL A 36 13.29 35.65 -4.44
CA VAL A 36 12.64 34.34 -4.17
C VAL A 36 12.96 33.87 -2.75
N GLY A 37 14.21 34.02 -2.28
CA GLY A 37 14.60 33.68 -0.91
C GLY A 37 13.87 34.51 0.12
N GLU A 38 13.64 35.80 -0.14
CA GLU A 38 12.86 36.68 0.74
C GLU A 38 11.39 36.26 0.81
N THR A 39 10.77 35.99 -0.32
CA THR A 39 9.41 35.44 -0.37
C THR A 39 9.30 34.11 0.37
N LEU A 40 10.26 33.22 0.20
CA LEU A 40 10.29 31.94 0.94
C LEU A 40 10.43 32.14 2.45
N LYS A 41 11.26 33.10 2.90
CA LYS A 41 11.36 33.45 4.33
C LYS A 41 10.03 33.93 4.89
N GLU A 42 9.30 34.76 4.14
CA GLU A 42 7.99 35.24 4.54
C GLU A 42 6.98 34.07 4.62
N VAL A 43 6.90 33.22 3.59
CA VAL A 43 6.03 32.03 3.58
C VAL A 43 6.36 31.09 4.72
N MET A 44 7.63 30.89 5.06
CA MET A 44 8.04 30.04 6.18
C MET A 44 7.53 30.52 7.54
N THR A 45 7.18 31.80 7.69
CA THR A 45 6.58 32.28 8.95
C THR A 45 5.17 31.74 9.19
N PHE A 46 4.48 31.33 8.13
CA PHE A 46 3.15 30.73 8.19
C PHE A 46 3.16 29.20 8.25
N ILE A 47 4.35 28.58 8.10
CA ILE A 47 4.49 27.12 8.11
C ILE A 47 4.98 26.68 9.48
N THR A 48 4.21 25.82 10.13
CA THR A 48 4.66 25.19 11.39
C THR A 48 5.80 24.21 11.10
N PRO A 49 7.01 24.41 11.65
CA PRO A 49 8.14 23.54 11.35
C PRO A 49 7.95 22.13 11.86
N LEU A 50 8.53 21.17 11.14
CA LEU A 50 8.69 19.79 11.57
C LEU A 50 10.08 19.65 12.22
N TYR A 51 10.13 19.30 13.50
CA TYR A 51 11.37 19.11 14.25
C TYR A 51 11.82 17.65 14.27
N LEU A 52 10.89 16.71 14.38
CA LEU A 52 11.17 15.28 14.38
C LEU A 52 11.31 14.74 12.95
N THR A 53 12.45 15.00 12.31
CA THR A 53 12.72 14.62 10.92
C THR A 53 13.31 13.22 10.76
N ASN A 54 14.07 12.73 11.74
CA ASN A 54 14.74 11.44 11.66
C ASN A 54 14.21 10.47 12.72
N PRO A 55 13.49 9.38 12.32
CA PRO A 55 12.94 8.39 13.25
C PRO A 55 13.97 7.63 14.10
N GLU A 56 15.23 7.59 13.63
CA GLU A 56 16.33 6.91 14.36
C GLU A 56 17.09 7.84 15.30
N ALA A 57 16.72 9.12 15.38
CA ALA A 57 17.39 10.08 16.26
C ALA A 57 16.95 9.92 17.73
N PRO A 58 17.82 10.17 18.72
CA PRO A 58 17.48 10.02 20.15
C PRO A 58 16.34 10.94 20.63
N ASP A 59 16.09 12.03 19.93
CA ASP A 59 15.01 12.97 20.21
C ASP A 59 13.68 12.58 19.56
N PHE A 60 13.64 11.51 18.75
CA PHE A 60 12.41 10.97 18.16
C PHE A 60 11.60 10.20 19.23
N ARG A 61 10.94 10.97 20.10
CA ARG A 61 10.16 10.48 21.24
C ARG A 61 9.04 11.48 21.57
N PRO A 62 8.00 11.09 22.34
CA PRO A 62 6.90 12.00 22.68
C PRO A 62 7.34 13.34 23.25
N GLY A 63 8.34 13.34 24.14
CA GLY A 63 8.91 14.57 24.72
C GLY A 63 9.75 15.42 23.76
N GLY A 64 10.04 14.94 22.57
CA GLY A 64 10.71 15.70 21.49
C GLY A 64 9.73 16.46 20.59
N CYS A 65 8.41 16.17 20.66
CA CYS A 65 7.41 16.87 19.88
C CYS A 65 7.30 18.34 20.32
N ARG A 66 7.40 19.27 19.35
CA ARG A 66 7.30 20.72 19.56
C ARG A 66 6.19 21.37 18.76
N SER A 67 5.57 20.61 17.85
CA SER A 67 4.48 21.07 16.97
C SER A 67 3.45 19.96 16.76
N LEU A 68 2.28 20.32 16.24
CA LEU A 68 1.26 19.34 15.83
C LEU A 68 1.79 18.41 14.72
N HIS A 69 2.63 18.92 13.81
CA HIS A 69 3.30 18.12 12.79
C HIS A 69 4.20 17.05 13.41
N ASP A 70 4.93 17.36 14.48
CA ASP A 70 5.77 16.37 15.18
C ASP A 70 4.92 15.28 15.81
N ILE A 71 3.78 15.63 16.42
CA ILE A 71 2.87 14.66 17.02
C ILE A 71 2.33 13.71 15.94
N THR A 72 1.85 14.26 14.82
CA THR A 72 1.34 13.48 13.69
C THR A 72 2.43 12.59 13.10
N ARG A 73 3.62 13.15 12.89
CA ARG A 73 4.79 12.41 12.39
C ARG A 73 5.19 11.29 13.32
N PHE A 74 5.30 11.58 14.62
CA PHE A 74 5.67 10.61 15.65
C PHE A 74 4.65 9.47 15.71
N ALA A 75 3.35 9.81 15.81
CA ALA A 75 2.28 8.81 15.87
C ALA A 75 2.26 7.92 14.63
N HIS A 76 2.43 8.50 13.44
CA HIS A 76 2.49 7.75 12.18
C HIS A 76 3.68 6.79 12.15
N GLU A 77 4.88 7.25 12.48
CA GLU A 77 6.09 6.40 12.45
C GLU A 77 6.01 5.26 13.47
N VAL A 78 5.51 5.52 14.68
CA VAL A 78 5.32 4.49 15.70
C VAL A 78 4.27 3.48 15.25
N ALA A 79 3.13 3.94 14.73
CA ALA A 79 2.09 3.06 14.22
C ALA A 79 2.59 2.18 13.07
N VAL A 80 3.32 2.76 12.11
CA VAL A 80 3.93 2.02 10.99
C VAL A 80 4.97 1.02 11.49
N LYS A 81 5.82 1.43 12.45
CA LYS A 81 6.83 0.56 13.04
C LYS A 81 6.19 -0.62 13.78
N GLU A 82 5.16 -0.37 14.58
CA GLU A 82 4.40 -1.42 15.26
C GLU A 82 3.67 -2.32 14.26
N MET A 83 3.07 -1.76 13.23
CA MET A 83 2.40 -2.52 12.17
C MET A 83 3.37 -3.47 11.44
N PHE A 84 4.62 -3.04 11.17
CA PHE A 84 5.65 -3.90 10.57
C PHE A 84 6.37 -4.78 11.60
N ALA A 85 6.39 -4.40 12.88
CA ALA A 85 6.95 -5.20 13.97
C ALA A 85 5.94 -6.23 14.51
N PHE A 86 4.68 -6.13 14.12
CA PHE A 86 3.58 -6.98 14.55
C PHE A 86 3.88 -8.47 14.43
N ASP A 87 4.67 -8.81 13.44
CA ASP A 87 5.11 -10.17 13.16
C ASP A 87 6.29 -10.64 14.05
N LYS A 88 7.05 -9.72 14.65
CA LYS A 88 8.21 -10.04 15.49
C LYS A 88 7.84 -10.22 16.97
N HIS A 89 6.73 -9.70 17.41
CA HIS A 89 6.25 -9.78 18.79
C HIS A 89 5.13 -10.82 18.94
N GLN A 90 5.48 -12.10 18.93
CA GLN A 90 4.55 -13.23 19.09
C GLN A 90 3.59 -13.13 20.30
N ALA A 91 3.89 -12.27 21.27
CA ALA A 91 3.07 -12.13 22.48
C ALA A 91 1.76 -11.35 22.23
N PHE A 92 1.76 -10.34 21.32
CA PHE A 92 0.56 -9.56 20.99
C PHE A 92 -0.33 -10.28 19.97
N SER A 93 0.29 -11.03 19.05
CA SER A 93 -0.41 -11.63 17.90
C SER A 93 -1.42 -12.72 18.30
N LYS A 94 -1.17 -13.48 19.37
CA LYS A 94 -1.97 -14.66 19.72
C LYS A 94 -3.40 -14.34 20.18
N TYR A 95 -3.65 -13.16 20.73
CA TYR A 95 -4.96 -12.81 21.29
C TYR A 95 -5.85 -12.01 20.35
N PHE A 96 -5.29 -11.20 19.46
CA PHE A 96 -6.03 -10.25 18.64
C PHE A 96 -6.12 -10.62 17.16
N ILE A 97 -5.13 -11.38 16.63
CA ILE A 97 -5.15 -11.80 15.23
C ILE A 97 -5.60 -13.24 15.12
N LYS A 98 -6.56 -13.48 14.26
CA LYS A 98 -7.11 -14.79 13.95
C LYS A 98 -6.81 -15.14 12.50
N ARG A 99 -6.43 -16.37 12.23
CA ARG A 99 -6.34 -16.87 10.85
C ARG A 99 -7.73 -17.19 10.33
N LEU A 100 -8.08 -16.61 9.18
CA LEU A 100 -9.34 -16.90 8.52
C LEU A 100 -9.31 -18.33 7.94
N VAL A 101 -10.31 -19.11 8.27
CA VAL A 101 -10.51 -20.43 7.68
C VAL A 101 -11.18 -20.26 6.33
N THR A 102 -10.46 -20.62 5.25
CA THR A 102 -10.93 -20.43 3.88
C THR A 102 -10.22 -21.40 2.93
N GLU A 103 -10.88 -21.73 1.81
CA GLU A 103 -10.31 -22.48 0.69
C GLU A 103 -9.53 -21.59 -0.28
N VAL A 104 -9.66 -20.26 -0.18
CA VAL A 104 -8.91 -19.32 -1.01
C VAL A 104 -7.42 -19.46 -0.71
N ALA A 105 -6.64 -19.71 -1.73
CA ALA A 105 -5.19 -19.84 -1.62
C ALA A 105 -4.56 -18.62 -0.95
N MET A 106 -3.44 -18.80 -0.25
CA MET A 106 -2.73 -17.83 0.58
C MET A 106 -3.25 -17.80 2.02
N GLU A 107 -2.47 -17.16 2.88
CA GLU A 107 -2.84 -16.95 4.28
C GLU A 107 -3.59 -15.63 4.44
N TRP A 108 -4.70 -15.72 5.16
CA TRP A 108 -5.56 -14.58 5.47
C TRP A 108 -5.67 -14.45 6.98
N TRP A 109 -5.40 -13.25 7.48
CA TRP A 109 -5.42 -12.94 8.88
C TRP A 109 -6.40 -11.81 9.15
N VAL A 110 -7.10 -11.89 10.28
CA VAL A 110 -8.12 -10.92 10.67
C VAL A 110 -7.81 -10.39 12.05
N LEU A 111 -7.69 -9.08 12.16
CA LEU A 111 -7.59 -8.32 13.40
C LEU A 111 -8.92 -7.63 13.66
N ASP A 112 -9.59 -7.99 14.73
CA ASP A 112 -10.77 -7.27 15.20
C ASP A 112 -10.36 -6.03 15.98
N LEU A 113 -10.83 -4.88 15.53
CA LEU A 113 -10.61 -3.61 16.22
C LEU A 113 -11.62 -3.41 17.35
N GLU A 114 -12.88 -3.76 17.08
CA GLU A 114 -14.03 -3.80 17.99
C GLU A 114 -15.28 -4.10 17.14
N ASP A 115 -16.16 -4.99 17.60
CA ASP A 115 -17.41 -5.38 16.93
C ASP A 115 -17.29 -5.94 15.48
N GLY A 116 -16.09 -6.31 15.04
CA GLY A 116 -15.87 -6.94 13.74
C GLY A 116 -16.21 -8.44 13.70
N PHE A 117 -16.36 -9.08 14.86
CA PHE A 117 -16.87 -10.44 15.02
C PHE A 117 -18.29 -10.45 15.61
N LYS A 118 -19.09 -11.47 15.24
CA LYS A 118 -20.43 -11.66 15.80
C LYS A 118 -20.39 -12.20 17.22
N GLU A 119 -19.44 -13.08 17.49
CA GLU A 119 -19.21 -13.74 18.77
C GLU A 119 -17.72 -13.76 19.09
N GLU A 120 -17.39 -13.77 20.37
CA GLU A 120 -15.99 -13.83 20.82
C GLU A 120 -15.30 -15.11 20.31
N VAL A 121 -14.12 -14.96 19.76
CA VAL A 121 -13.34 -16.06 19.16
C VAL A 121 -12.29 -16.58 20.14
N ALA A 122 -12.57 -17.77 20.69
CA ALA A 122 -11.61 -18.47 21.54
C ALA A 122 -10.61 -19.23 20.68
N GLY A 123 -9.41 -18.87 20.51
CA GLY A 123 -8.41 -19.60 19.70
C GLY A 123 -7.77 -18.72 18.63
N ASN A 124 -7.05 -19.34 17.70
CA ASN A 124 -6.22 -18.63 16.72
C ASN A 124 -6.85 -18.59 15.30
N THR A 125 -8.05 -19.13 15.14
CA THR A 125 -8.74 -19.19 13.85
C THR A 125 -10.14 -18.61 13.96
N VAL A 126 -10.63 -18.03 12.85
CA VAL A 126 -11.99 -17.51 12.73
C VAL A 126 -12.59 -18.02 11.42
N GLU A 127 -13.87 -18.37 11.47
CA GLU A 127 -14.65 -18.72 10.28
C GLU A 127 -15.32 -17.47 9.70
N LEU A 128 -15.54 -17.46 8.39
CA LEU A 128 -16.19 -16.36 7.69
C LEU A 128 -17.61 -16.09 8.24
N ALA A 129 -18.30 -17.13 8.69
CA ALA A 129 -19.63 -17.04 9.29
C ALA A 129 -19.67 -16.16 10.55
N ASN A 130 -18.54 -16.06 11.28
CA ASN A 130 -18.41 -15.24 12.48
C ASN A 130 -17.98 -13.80 12.21
N ILE A 131 -17.68 -13.43 10.97
CA ILE A 131 -17.36 -12.04 10.61
C ILE A 131 -18.64 -11.19 10.64
N ALA A 132 -18.59 -10.08 11.37
CA ALA A 132 -19.66 -9.07 11.43
C ALA A 132 -19.36 -7.87 10.51
N SER A 133 -18.09 -7.67 10.12
CA SER A 133 -17.69 -6.55 9.26
C SER A 133 -18.34 -6.63 7.89
N ILE A 134 -19.27 -5.71 7.63
CA ILE A 134 -20.03 -5.64 6.38
C ILE A 134 -19.10 -5.33 5.19
N PRO A 135 -18.20 -4.32 5.26
CA PRO A 135 -17.29 -4.03 4.15
C PRO A 135 -16.26 -5.14 3.91
N MET A 136 -15.79 -5.86 4.94
CA MET A 136 -14.95 -7.03 4.73
C MET A 136 -15.69 -8.12 3.97
N LEU A 137 -16.94 -8.41 4.34
CA LEU A 137 -17.74 -9.42 3.65
C LEU A 137 -17.99 -9.07 2.19
N ALA A 138 -18.22 -7.79 1.87
CA ALA A 138 -18.35 -7.31 0.49
C ALA A 138 -17.05 -7.48 -0.30
N LEU A 139 -15.90 -7.13 0.26
CA LEU A 139 -14.59 -7.40 -0.35
C LEU A 139 -14.37 -8.90 -0.57
N TRP A 140 -14.73 -9.70 0.42
CA TRP A 140 -14.56 -11.15 0.36
C TRP A 140 -15.42 -11.79 -0.73
N GLN A 141 -16.65 -11.32 -0.91
CA GLN A 141 -17.51 -11.73 -2.03
C GLN A 141 -16.83 -11.49 -3.38
N GLY A 142 -16.20 -10.33 -3.56
CA GLY A 142 -15.42 -10.04 -4.77
C GLY A 142 -14.19 -10.93 -4.93
N ILE A 143 -13.45 -11.18 -3.84
CA ILE A 143 -12.29 -12.07 -3.82
C ILE A 143 -12.65 -13.49 -4.27
N THR A 144 -13.83 -13.97 -3.89
CA THR A 144 -14.30 -15.34 -4.14
C THR A 144 -15.26 -15.48 -5.32
N ALA A 145 -15.60 -14.38 -5.99
CA ALA A 145 -16.58 -14.36 -7.07
C ALA A 145 -16.22 -15.28 -8.25
N VAL A 146 -14.93 -15.36 -8.56
CA VAL A 146 -14.39 -16.26 -9.57
C VAL A 146 -13.30 -17.10 -8.93
N PRO A 147 -13.29 -18.42 -9.13
CA PRO A 147 -12.22 -19.27 -8.62
C PRO A 147 -10.85 -18.79 -9.10
N TRP A 148 -9.93 -18.59 -8.17
CA TRP A 148 -8.57 -18.26 -8.53
C TRP A 148 -7.74 -19.55 -8.71
N GLU A 149 -7.41 -19.85 -9.94
CA GLU A 149 -6.66 -21.05 -10.32
C GLU A 149 -5.16 -20.99 -10.03
N GLY A 150 -4.71 -19.92 -9.35
CA GLY A 150 -3.30 -19.66 -9.07
C GLY A 150 -2.67 -18.70 -10.09
N PRO A 151 -1.35 -18.46 -9.98
CA PRO A 151 -0.66 -17.63 -10.94
C PRO A 151 -0.71 -18.27 -12.34
N PRO A 152 -1.02 -17.48 -13.40
CA PRO A 152 -0.95 -17.99 -14.75
C PRO A 152 0.46 -18.52 -15.05
N PRO A 153 0.61 -19.49 -15.95
CA PRO A 153 1.90 -20.03 -16.30
C PRO A 153 2.81 -18.93 -16.86
N VAL A 154 3.89 -18.67 -16.12
CA VAL A 154 4.88 -17.65 -16.48
C VAL A 154 5.75 -18.21 -17.58
N ASP A 155 5.87 -17.49 -18.71
CA ASP A 155 6.80 -17.86 -19.75
C ASP A 155 8.27 -17.71 -19.26
N THR A 156 9.24 -18.25 -20.03
CA THR A 156 10.66 -18.18 -19.67
C THR A 156 11.18 -16.75 -19.54
N ARG A 157 10.59 -15.78 -20.26
CA ARG A 157 10.95 -14.36 -20.16
C ARG A 157 10.41 -13.73 -18.87
N GLY A 158 9.18 -14.06 -18.48
CA GLY A 158 8.61 -13.63 -17.21
C GLY A 158 9.39 -14.19 -16.02
N PHE A 159 9.80 -15.45 -16.06
CA PHE A 159 10.66 -16.05 -15.04
C PHE A 159 12.03 -15.36 -14.97
N MET A 160 12.65 -15.10 -16.12
CA MET A 160 13.94 -14.42 -16.17
C MET A 160 13.84 -12.98 -15.64
N SER A 161 12.73 -12.28 -15.88
CA SER A 161 12.52 -10.92 -15.35
C SER A 161 12.38 -10.90 -13.82
N ILE A 162 11.77 -11.93 -13.22
CA ILE A 162 11.71 -12.11 -11.76
C ILE A 162 13.10 -12.29 -11.18
N VAL A 163 13.90 -13.18 -11.78
CA VAL A 163 15.26 -13.47 -11.33
C VAL A 163 16.16 -12.25 -11.47
N MET A 164 16.07 -11.53 -12.58
CA MET A 164 16.86 -10.31 -12.80
C MET A 164 16.39 -9.16 -11.90
N GLY A 165 15.09 -9.00 -11.68
CA GLY A 165 14.53 -8.01 -10.76
C GLY A 165 15.00 -8.24 -9.33
N ALA A 166 14.95 -9.48 -8.86
CA ALA A 166 15.44 -9.86 -7.53
C ALA A 166 16.97 -9.67 -7.39
N ALA A 167 17.73 -9.82 -8.46
CA ALA A 167 19.19 -9.63 -8.46
C ALA A 167 19.61 -8.15 -8.49
N THR A 168 18.77 -7.26 -9.03
CA THR A 168 19.12 -5.85 -9.24
C THR A 168 18.56 -4.89 -8.19
N ASP A 169 17.48 -5.27 -7.49
CA ASP A 169 16.85 -4.45 -6.45
C ASP A 169 16.95 -5.14 -5.09
N PRO A 170 17.77 -4.61 -4.14
CA PRO A 170 17.91 -5.17 -2.79
C PRO A 170 16.57 -5.21 -2.00
N ASN A 171 15.65 -4.29 -2.28
CA ASN A 171 14.34 -4.27 -1.64
C ASN A 171 13.45 -5.40 -2.18
N LEU A 172 13.59 -5.75 -3.45
CA LEU A 172 12.94 -6.90 -4.08
C LEU A 172 13.52 -8.23 -3.57
N ALA A 173 14.85 -8.31 -3.43
CA ALA A 173 15.51 -9.48 -2.84
C ALA A 173 15.09 -9.72 -1.38
N ALA A 174 14.98 -8.66 -0.59
CA ALA A 174 14.49 -8.73 0.80
C ALA A 174 13.00 -9.13 0.89
N ALA A 175 12.20 -8.76 -0.12
CA ALA A 175 10.78 -9.12 -0.18
C ALA A 175 10.51 -10.56 -0.65
N GLY A 176 11.37 -11.11 -1.51
CA GLY A 176 11.22 -12.46 -2.07
C GLY A 176 11.73 -13.61 -1.18
N GLY A 177 12.53 -13.31 -0.16
CA GLY A 177 13.19 -14.30 0.69
C GLY A 177 12.52 -14.59 2.03
N THR A 178 11.42 -13.92 2.35
CA THR A 178 10.72 -14.12 3.63
C THR A 178 9.41 -14.88 3.45
N ILE A 179 9.12 -15.74 4.40
CA ILE A 179 7.86 -16.48 4.61
C ILE A 179 6.63 -15.53 4.57
N PHE A 180 6.85 -14.22 4.65
CA PHE A 180 5.87 -13.13 4.68
C PHE A 180 5.37 -12.65 3.30
N GLY A 181 5.89 -13.19 2.20
CA GLY A 181 5.57 -12.74 0.85
C GLY A 181 4.12 -12.92 0.40
N ASN A 182 3.31 -13.70 1.13
CA ASN A 182 1.96 -14.11 0.73
C ASN A 182 0.92 -13.94 1.84
N GLN A 183 1.12 -13.01 2.76
CA GLN A 183 0.20 -12.77 3.86
C GLN A 183 -0.74 -11.61 3.56
N ASN A 184 -2.00 -11.78 3.89
CA ASN A 184 -3.05 -10.79 3.72
C ASN A 184 -3.68 -10.53 5.09
N TYR A 185 -3.80 -9.25 5.44
CA TYR A 185 -4.29 -8.82 6.74
C TYR A 185 -5.54 -7.96 6.57
N PHE A 186 -6.60 -8.36 7.23
CA PHE A 186 -7.77 -7.54 7.45
C PHE A 186 -7.71 -6.93 8.85
N MET A 187 -7.93 -5.63 8.97
CA MET A 187 -8.32 -4.96 10.20
C MET A 187 -9.79 -4.56 10.05
N ILE A 188 -10.63 -4.98 10.98
CA ILE A 188 -12.07 -4.84 10.83
C ILE A 188 -12.75 -4.27 12.06
N SER A 189 -13.82 -3.53 11.85
CA SER A 189 -14.94 -3.34 12.75
C SER A 189 -16.24 -3.52 11.95
N LYS A 190 -17.40 -3.35 12.56
CA LYS A 190 -18.70 -3.62 11.93
C LYS A 190 -18.85 -2.91 10.57
N ASP A 191 -18.55 -1.62 10.51
CA ASP A 191 -18.70 -0.79 9.30
C ASP A 191 -17.36 -0.37 8.68
N PHE A 192 -16.24 -0.85 9.20
CA PHE A 192 -14.89 -0.53 8.72
C PHE A 192 -14.14 -1.78 8.30
N CYS A 193 -13.33 -1.64 7.25
CA CYS A 193 -12.39 -2.66 6.81
C CYS A 193 -11.13 -2.02 6.23
N ASN A 194 -9.98 -2.53 6.65
CA ASN A 194 -8.71 -2.27 5.97
C ASN A 194 -8.09 -3.61 5.57
N LEU A 195 -7.89 -3.81 4.28
CA LEU A 195 -7.17 -4.95 3.72
C LEU A 195 -5.78 -4.50 3.29
N THR A 196 -4.75 -5.12 3.83
CA THR A 196 -3.40 -5.09 3.28
C THR A 196 -3.11 -6.43 2.63
N SER A 197 -2.96 -6.44 1.31
CA SER A 197 -2.69 -7.65 0.53
C SER A 197 -1.30 -7.59 -0.08
N ARG A 198 -0.54 -8.64 0.15
CA ARG A 198 0.78 -8.82 -0.43
C ARG A 198 0.89 -10.18 -1.09
N LEU A 199 1.33 -10.19 -2.35
CA LEU A 199 1.69 -11.39 -3.08
C LEU A 199 3.05 -11.17 -3.77
N GLY A 200 4.11 -11.69 -3.18
CA GLY A 200 5.45 -11.44 -3.67
C GLY A 200 5.74 -9.93 -3.79
N PHE A 201 5.93 -9.46 -5.01
CA PHE A 201 6.23 -8.05 -5.32
C PHE A 201 5.00 -7.16 -5.52
N HIS A 202 3.80 -7.72 -5.47
CA HIS A 202 2.56 -6.98 -5.60
C HIS A 202 2.06 -6.56 -4.23
N PHE A 203 1.74 -5.29 -4.11
CA PHE A 203 1.20 -4.71 -2.89
C PHE A 203 -0.06 -3.93 -3.20
N SER A 204 -1.13 -4.19 -2.46
CA SER A 204 -2.35 -3.42 -2.51
C SER A 204 -2.95 -3.22 -1.13
N THR A 205 -3.61 -2.08 -0.95
CA THR A 205 -4.40 -1.79 0.25
C THR A 205 -5.78 -1.33 -0.16
N VAL A 206 -6.78 -1.78 0.56
CA VAL A 206 -8.15 -1.29 0.50
C VAL A 206 -8.52 -0.80 1.89
N GLU A 207 -8.93 0.43 2.03
CA GLU A 207 -9.48 0.97 3.27
C GLU A 207 -10.90 1.48 2.99
N ALA A 208 -11.86 1.09 3.81
CA ALA A 208 -13.24 1.45 3.60
C ALA A 208 -14.00 1.67 4.90
N LEU A 209 -14.82 2.69 4.92
CA LEU A 209 -15.91 2.90 5.88
C LEU A 209 -17.22 2.90 5.09
N ALA A 210 -18.16 2.05 5.48
CA ALA A 210 -19.47 1.89 4.84
C ALA A 210 -20.57 1.81 5.91
N GLY A 211 -20.82 2.93 6.56
CA GLY A 211 -21.85 3.12 7.58
C GLY A 211 -23.15 3.68 7.02
N GLU A 212 -24.07 3.99 7.92
CA GLU A 212 -25.41 4.50 7.57
C GLU A 212 -25.38 5.96 7.08
N GLN A 213 -24.34 6.73 7.40
CA GLN A 213 -24.21 8.14 7.05
C GLN A 213 -23.37 8.29 5.78
N PRO A 214 -23.99 8.62 4.61
CA PRO A 214 -23.28 8.68 3.33
C PRO A 214 -22.07 9.62 3.35
N PHE A 215 -22.13 10.75 4.02
CA PHE A 215 -21.06 11.75 4.05
C PHE A 215 -19.81 11.30 4.82
N GLU A 216 -19.89 10.23 5.63
CA GLU A 216 -18.76 9.61 6.33
C GLU A 216 -18.15 8.47 5.51
N ASN A 217 -18.90 7.93 4.56
CA ASN A 217 -18.49 6.78 3.78
C ASN A 217 -17.37 7.10 2.82
N TYR A 218 -16.38 6.23 2.79
CA TYR A 218 -15.28 6.32 1.83
C TYR A 218 -14.69 4.96 1.51
N ILE A 219 -14.06 4.89 0.34
CA ILE A 219 -13.18 3.81 -0.06
C ILE A 219 -11.88 4.43 -0.57
N ARG A 220 -10.75 3.89 -0.12
CA ARG A 220 -9.41 4.20 -0.62
C ARG A 220 -8.75 2.93 -1.08
N PHE A 221 -8.20 2.96 -2.26
CA PHE A 221 -7.47 1.84 -2.84
C PHE A 221 -6.09 2.33 -3.28
N ALA A 222 -5.06 1.63 -2.84
CA ALA A 222 -3.70 1.86 -3.32
C ALA A 222 -3.14 0.56 -3.86
N PHE A 223 -2.36 0.67 -4.94
CA PHE A 223 -1.84 -0.45 -5.66
C PHE A 223 -0.47 -0.09 -6.24
N LYS A 224 0.52 -0.95 -6.02
CA LYS A 224 1.90 -0.69 -6.41
C LYS A 224 2.66 -1.98 -6.67
N GLY A 225 3.71 -1.85 -7.48
CA GLY A 225 4.71 -2.90 -7.68
C GLY A 225 4.34 -3.89 -8.76
N GLY A 226 5.01 -5.02 -8.73
CA GLY A 226 4.92 -6.09 -9.72
C GLY A 226 6.26 -6.76 -9.95
N ALA A 227 6.23 -7.96 -10.56
CA ALA A 227 7.43 -8.76 -10.83
C ALA A 227 8.01 -8.48 -12.22
N ALA A 228 7.22 -7.95 -13.15
CA ALA A 228 7.66 -7.67 -14.50
C ALA A 228 8.51 -6.40 -14.59
N ASP A 229 9.05 -6.14 -15.79
CA ASP A 229 9.75 -4.90 -16.09
C ASP A 229 8.86 -3.67 -15.97
N TYR A 230 9.47 -2.50 -15.85
CA TYR A 230 8.77 -1.24 -15.60
C TYR A 230 7.66 -0.93 -16.64
N PRO A 231 7.87 -1.08 -17.97
CA PRO A 231 6.82 -0.82 -18.95
C PRO A 231 5.55 -1.70 -18.73
N ARG A 232 5.72 -2.96 -18.37
CA ARG A 232 4.62 -3.88 -18.12
C ARG A 232 3.87 -3.52 -16.83
N ARG A 233 4.59 -3.13 -15.78
CA ARG A 233 3.97 -2.65 -14.55
C ARG A 233 3.14 -1.40 -14.79
N VAL A 234 3.66 -0.45 -15.57
CA VAL A 234 2.92 0.76 -15.97
C VAL A 234 1.67 0.40 -16.78
N ARG A 235 1.78 -0.55 -17.73
CA ARG A 235 0.63 -1.04 -18.50
C ARG A 235 -0.46 -1.59 -17.60
N ARG A 236 -0.11 -2.45 -16.65
CA ARG A 236 -1.06 -2.98 -15.67
C ARG A 236 -1.69 -1.89 -14.81
N ALA A 237 -0.90 -0.92 -14.33
CA ALA A 237 -1.43 0.17 -13.52
C ALA A 237 -2.45 1.01 -14.30
N LYS A 238 -2.18 1.31 -15.57
CA LYS A 238 -3.15 1.97 -16.47
C LYS A 238 -4.41 1.15 -16.67
N PHE A 239 -4.26 -0.12 -16.94
CA PHE A 239 -5.38 -1.05 -17.12
C PHE A 239 -6.31 -1.07 -15.89
N VAL A 240 -5.76 -1.19 -14.68
CA VAL A 240 -6.54 -1.16 -13.44
C VAL A 240 -7.18 0.23 -13.23
N ALA A 241 -6.48 1.31 -13.60
CA ALA A 241 -7.00 2.66 -13.52
C ALA A 241 -8.27 2.83 -14.38
N GLU A 242 -8.24 2.39 -15.63
CA GLU A 242 -9.36 2.47 -16.57
C GLU A 242 -10.59 1.72 -16.04
N ILE A 243 -10.42 0.52 -15.47
CA ILE A 243 -11.52 -0.22 -14.86
C ILE A 243 -12.10 0.56 -13.67
N LEU A 244 -11.26 1.12 -12.80
CA LEU A 244 -11.74 1.85 -11.62
C LEU A 244 -12.46 3.16 -12.01
N GLU A 245 -12.01 3.86 -13.03
CA GLU A 245 -12.69 5.05 -13.57
C GLU A 245 -14.08 4.71 -14.13
N GLN A 246 -14.23 3.59 -14.84
CA GLN A 246 -15.53 3.08 -15.31
C GLN A 246 -16.50 2.81 -14.15
N HIS A 247 -15.97 2.49 -12.97
CA HIS A 247 -16.74 2.26 -11.75
C HIS A 247 -16.81 3.49 -10.83
N HIS A 248 -16.55 4.69 -11.37
CA HIS A 248 -16.69 6.00 -10.73
C HIS A 248 -15.70 6.30 -9.60
N PHE A 249 -14.58 5.59 -9.53
CA PHE A 249 -13.49 6.00 -8.65
C PHE A 249 -12.75 7.21 -9.22
N LYS A 250 -12.33 8.11 -8.35
CA LYS A 250 -11.37 9.16 -8.69
C LYS A 250 -9.97 8.57 -8.61
N VAL A 251 -9.28 8.48 -9.73
CA VAL A 251 -7.99 7.80 -9.86
C VAL A 251 -6.85 8.80 -9.99
N ASP A 252 -5.78 8.60 -9.24
CA ASP A 252 -4.47 9.25 -9.37
C ASP A 252 -3.44 8.18 -9.74
N LEU A 253 -3.02 8.20 -11.01
CA LEU A 253 -2.05 7.26 -11.56
C LEU A 253 -0.68 7.93 -11.66
N LYS A 254 0.31 7.37 -10.98
CA LYS A 254 1.71 7.82 -11.03
C LYS A 254 2.60 6.65 -11.39
N GLU A 255 3.07 6.63 -12.65
CA GLU A 255 3.93 5.58 -13.14
C GLU A 255 3.32 4.18 -12.97
N ASP A 256 3.94 3.29 -12.17
CA ASP A 256 3.44 1.96 -11.85
C ASP A 256 2.66 1.89 -10.53
N SER A 257 2.28 3.04 -9.99
CA SER A 257 1.52 3.20 -8.75
C SER A 257 0.17 3.85 -9.01
N LEU A 258 -0.86 3.33 -8.40
CA LEU A 258 -2.24 3.80 -8.51
C LEU A 258 -2.79 4.11 -7.12
N PHE A 259 -3.48 5.23 -7.01
CA PHE A 259 -4.32 5.55 -5.89
C PHE A 259 -5.73 5.89 -6.39
N ALA A 260 -6.75 5.24 -5.85
CA ALA A 260 -8.13 5.50 -6.20
C ALA A 260 -8.97 5.77 -4.95
N ARG A 261 -9.98 6.61 -5.07
CA ARG A 261 -10.88 6.97 -3.98
C ARG A 261 -12.31 7.14 -4.46
N LEU A 262 -13.24 6.83 -3.55
CA LEU A 262 -14.66 7.08 -3.67
C LEU A 262 -15.15 7.58 -2.31
N GLU A 263 -15.97 8.62 -2.26
CA GLU A 263 -16.39 9.28 -1.03
C GLU A 263 -17.84 9.77 -1.15
N GLY A 264 -18.58 9.77 -0.02
CA GLY A 264 -19.87 10.44 0.09
C GLY A 264 -21.06 9.69 -0.50
N GLU A 265 -20.95 8.40 -0.74
CA GLU A 265 -21.98 7.58 -1.36
C GLU A 265 -22.74 6.71 -0.32
N SER A 266 -23.89 6.21 -0.72
CA SER A 266 -24.68 5.33 0.14
C SER A 266 -23.95 4.03 0.48
N LYS A 267 -24.30 3.42 1.62
CA LYS A 267 -23.73 2.14 2.06
C LYS A 267 -23.78 1.07 0.97
N ASP A 268 -24.93 0.85 0.36
CA ASP A 268 -25.12 -0.18 -0.67
C ASP A 268 -24.25 0.08 -1.89
N TYR A 269 -24.11 1.36 -2.29
CA TYR A 269 -23.22 1.73 -3.37
C TYR A 269 -21.76 1.45 -3.02
N MET A 270 -21.32 1.79 -1.80
CA MET A 270 -19.96 1.46 -1.33
C MET A 270 -19.71 -0.06 -1.34
N LEU A 271 -20.66 -0.85 -0.84
CA LEU A 271 -20.53 -2.30 -0.82
C LEU A 271 -20.42 -2.90 -2.22
N SER A 272 -21.19 -2.39 -3.19
CA SER A 272 -21.07 -2.81 -4.58
C SER A 272 -19.67 -2.54 -5.15
N ARG A 273 -19.06 -1.40 -4.81
CA ARG A 273 -17.70 -1.03 -5.24
C ARG A 273 -16.60 -1.84 -4.52
N LEU A 274 -16.85 -2.23 -3.28
CA LEU A 274 -15.95 -3.12 -2.55
C LEU A 274 -15.91 -4.54 -3.16
N ARG A 275 -17.02 -5.06 -3.66
CA ARG A 275 -17.01 -6.33 -4.41
C ARG A 275 -16.10 -6.24 -5.64
N ILE A 276 -16.19 -5.16 -6.40
CA ILE A 276 -15.30 -4.90 -7.55
C ILE A 276 -13.84 -4.85 -7.12
N LEU A 277 -13.52 -4.13 -6.05
CA LEU A 277 -12.15 -4.05 -5.53
C LEU A 277 -11.64 -5.40 -5.03
N GLY A 278 -12.48 -6.20 -4.41
CA GLY A 278 -12.15 -7.56 -4.00
C GLY A 278 -11.73 -8.42 -5.19
N TYR A 279 -12.52 -8.40 -6.28
CA TYR A 279 -12.19 -9.07 -7.52
C TYR A 279 -10.86 -8.55 -8.12
N ILE A 280 -10.73 -7.22 -8.27
CA ILE A 280 -9.53 -6.59 -8.84
C ILE A 280 -8.28 -6.97 -8.04
N THR A 281 -8.34 -6.94 -6.71
CA THR A 281 -7.21 -7.26 -5.82
C THR A 281 -6.63 -8.64 -6.10
N ILE A 282 -7.44 -9.62 -6.47
CA ILE A 282 -6.99 -10.98 -6.77
C ILE A 282 -6.62 -11.15 -8.24
N HIS A 283 -7.51 -10.76 -9.16
CA HIS A 283 -7.42 -11.15 -10.56
C HIS A 283 -6.49 -10.27 -11.39
N THR A 284 -6.14 -9.07 -10.93
CA THR A 284 -5.24 -8.18 -11.69
C THR A 284 -3.78 -8.21 -11.24
N ARG A 285 -3.48 -8.87 -10.11
CA ARG A 285 -2.17 -8.73 -9.47
C ARG A 285 -0.98 -9.27 -10.26
N GLN A 286 -1.19 -10.22 -11.16
CA GLN A 286 -0.12 -10.83 -11.94
C GLN A 286 -0.21 -10.52 -13.44
N LEU A 287 -1.11 -9.62 -13.84
CA LEU A 287 -1.30 -9.27 -15.24
C LEU A 287 -0.05 -8.64 -15.89
N ASP A 288 0.79 -7.96 -15.12
CA ASP A 288 2.09 -7.45 -15.59
C ASP A 288 3.01 -8.55 -16.15
N MET A 289 2.86 -9.78 -15.69
CA MET A 289 3.67 -10.91 -16.14
C MET A 289 3.17 -11.51 -17.44
N ILE A 290 1.91 -11.33 -17.80
CA ILE A 290 1.23 -11.98 -18.91
C ILE A 290 0.72 -11.04 -20.00
N MET A 291 0.41 -9.78 -19.68
CA MET A 291 0.03 -8.76 -20.67
C MET A 291 1.27 -8.24 -21.41
N LEU A 292 1.63 -8.88 -22.51
CA LEU A 292 2.84 -8.57 -23.27
C LEU A 292 2.62 -7.46 -24.30
N ASN A 293 1.41 -7.35 -24.84
CA ASN A 293 1.04 -6.47 -25.94
C ASN A 293 -0.42 -5.97 -25.77
N GLU A 294 -0.86 -5.09 -26.67
CA GLU A 294 -2.21 -4.50 -26.62
C GLU A 294 -3.34 -5.53 -26.84
N ALA A 295 -3.09 -6.61 -27.59
CA ALA A 295 -4.10 -7.65 -27.77
C ALA A 295 -4.35 -8.41 -26.47
N ASP A 296 -3.31 -8.65 -25.68
CA ASP A 296 -3.44 -9.24 -24.34
C ASP A 296 -4.22 -8.32 -23.41
N VAL A 297 -3.97 -7.00 -23.46
CA VAL A 297 -4.70 -6.00 -22.67
C VAL A 297 -6.20 -6.07 -23.00
N GLN A 298 -6.55 -6.09 -24.30
CA GLN A 298 -7.96 -6.17 -24.72
C GLN A 298 -8.60 -7.48 -24.26
N TYR A 299 -7.91 -8.60 -24.42
CA TYR A 299 -8.43 -9.90 -23.97
C TYR A 299 -8.75 -9.92 -22.48
N TYR A 300 -7.85 -9.39 -21.63
CA TYR A 300 -8.09 -9.32 -20.19
C TYR A 300 -9.13 -8.27 -19.83
N ALA A 301 -9.26 -7.17 -20.59
CA ALA A 301 -10.31 -6.20 -20.41
C ALA A 301 -11.71 -6.83 -20.64
N ASP A 302 -11.88 -7.54 -21.76
CA ASP A 302 -13.13 -8.20 -22.09
C ASP A 302 -13.50 -9.26 -21.03
N LYS A 303 -12.52 -10.07 -20.61
CA LYS A 303 -12.71 -11.08 -19.57
C LYS A 303 -13.12 -10.47 -18.24
N ILE A 304 -12.38 -9.47 -17.76
CA ILE A 304 -12.64 -8.83 -16.46
C ILE A 304 -13.99 -8.10 -16.48
N ASN A 305 -14.30 -7.39 -17.55
CA ASN A 305 -15.60 -6.71 -17.68
C ASN A 305 -16.75 -7.71 -17.63
N ALA A 306 -16.64 -8.84 -18.32
CA ALA A 306 -17.67 -9.90 -18.28
C ALA A 306 -17.83 -10.48 -16.85
N ASP A 307 -16.73 -10.70 -16.14
CA ASP A 307 -16.78 -11.19 -14.76
C ASP A 307 -17.41 -10.14 -13.82
N LEU A 308 -17.10 -8.84 -14.01
CA LEU A 308 -17.64 -7.75 -13.20
C LEU A 308 -19.14 -7.47 -13.49
N GLU A 309 -19.60 -7.65 -14.72
CA GLU A 309 -21.03 -7.56 -15.08
C GLU A 309 -21.83 -8.65 -14.34
N ASN A 310 -21.31 -9.88 -14.28
CA ASN A 310 -21.95 -10.96 -13.52
C ASN A 310 -22.01 -10.65 -12.03
N LEU A 311 -20.95 -10.07 -11.45
CA LEU A 311 -20.91 -9.62 -10.06
C LEU A 311 -21.94 -8.53 -9.73
N ALA A 312 -22.28 -7.68 -10.70
CA ALA A 312 -23.24 -6.60 -10.52
C ALA A 312 -24.70 -7.10 -10.61
N THR A 313 -24.94 -8.23 -11.29
CA THR A 313 -26.29 -8.81 -11.45
C THR A 313 -26.70 -9.72 -10.29
N ASP A 314 -25.74 -10.28 -9.56
CA ASP A 314 -25.97 -11.16 -8.40
C ASP A 314 -26.16 -10.38 -7.07
N ALA A 315 -26.27 -9.07 -7.10
CA ALA A 315 -26.45 -8.16 -5.97
C ALA A 315 -27.87 -7.60 -5.93
#